data_4e6a13ac81b0f1ece3c696fdfb118adb
#
_entry.id   4e6a13ac81b0f1ece3c696fdfb118adb
#
_cell.length_a   1.000
_cell.length_b   1.000
_cell.length_c   1.000
_cell.angle_alpha   90.00
_cell.angle_beta   90.00
_cell.angle_gamma   90.00
#
_symmetry.space_group_name_H-M   'P 1'
#
loop_
_entity.id
_entity.type
_entity.pdbx_description
1 polymer ?
#
loop_
_entity_poly.entity_id
_entity_poly.type
_entity_poly.pdbx_seq_one_letter_code
_entity_poly.pdbx_strand_id
1 'polypeptide(L)'
;MAEKIVQTAGRNQLGEFAPMFAHLNDDVLFGEVWNEEAIDVKTKCIITVVSLMASGITDSSLGYHLQNAKAHGVTKEEIAAIITHATMYVGWPKGWAVFRQAREIWNEETPALSEKDKYQNTIFFPIGDPNDAFAKYFVGQSYLAPISTEQVAIFNVTFEPGCRNNWHTHHAKSGGGQMLICVGGRGYYQEWGKEAVEMTPGTVINIPANVKHWHGAAPGSWFSHLAVEVAGEETSNEWQEPVSDGDYGKLS
;
A
#
# COMPACT_ATOMS: atom_id res chain seq x y z
N MET A 1 -0.93 -8.11 -43.00
CA MET A 1 -2.28 -8.65 -42.70
C MET A 1 -2.46 -8.54 -41.20
N ALA A 2 -3.54 -7.92 -40.74
CA ALA A 2 -3.85 -7.87 -39.31
C ALA A 2 -4.09 -9.29 -38.80
N GLU A 3 -3.68 -9.57 -37.57
CA GLU A 3 -3.91 -10.86 -36.92
C GLU A 3 -5.43 -11.06 -36.71
N LYS A 4 -5.94 -12.22 -37.11
CA LYS A 4 -7.37 -12.50 -36.96
C LYS A 4 -7.74 -12.70 -35.49
N ILE A 5 -8.83 -12.07 -35.09
CA ILE A 5 -9.41 -12.27 -33.76
C ILE A 5 -10.05 -13.65 -33.73
N VAL A 6 -9.64 -14.47 -32.74
CA VAL A 6 -10.19 -15.81 -32.48
C VAL A 6 -10.65 -15.85 -31.04
N GLN A 7 -11.86 -16.33 -30.81
CA GLN A 7 -12.41 -16.52 -29.47
C GLN A 7 -12.92 -17.95 -29.31
N THR A 8 -12.73 -18.50 -28.13
CA THR A 8 -13.19 -19.85 -27.76
C THR A 8 -13.95 -19.89 -26.43
N ALA A 9 -14.19 -18.73 -25.85
CA ALA A 9 -14.81 -18.63 -24.52
C ALA A 9 -16.24 -19.19 -24.51
N GLY A 10 -16.96 -19.01 -25.61
CA GLY A 10 -18.32 -19.58 -25.76
C GLY A 10 -18.31 -21.10 -25.66
N ARG A 11 -17.43 -21.76 -26.42
CA ARG A 11 -17.28 -23.23 -26.37
C ARG A 11 -16.78 -23.72 -25.01
N ASN A 12 -15.79 -23.05 -24.47
CA ASN A 12 -15.15 -23.47 -23.22
C ASN A 12 -16.10 -23.36 -22.01
N GLN A 13 -16.98 -22.36 -22.00
CA GLN A 13 -17.84 -22.09 -20.83
C GLN A 13 -19.26 -22.65 -21.01
N LEU A 14 -19.78 -22.63 -22.22
CA LEU A 14 -21.18 -22.91 -22.49
C LEU A 14 -21.39 -23.96 -23.58
N GLY A 15 -20.33 -24.53 -24.17
CA GLY A 15 -20.45 -25.41 -25.33
C GLY A 15 -21.39 -26.62 -25.16
N GLU A 16 -21.38 -27.24 -23.97
CA GLU A 16 -22.28 -28.35 -23.65
C GLU A 16 -23.71 -27.89 -23.29
N PHE A 17 -23.81 -26.73 -22.62
CA PHE A 17 -25.10 -26.21 -22.16
C PHE A 17 -25.87 -25.45 -23.25
N ALA A 18 -25.17 -24.64 -24.06
CA ALA A 18 -25.75 -23.77 -25.06
C ALA A 18 -24.90 -23.77 -26.35
N PRO A 19 -24.84 -24.89 -27.10
CA PRO A 19 -23.92 -25.04 -28.24
C PRO A 19 -24.19 -24.02 -29.37
N MET A 20 -25.45 -23.65 -29.61
CA MET A 20 -25.79 -22.63 -30.60
C MET A 20 -25.29 -21.25 -30.17
N PHE A 21 -25.43 -20.89 -28.89
CA PHE A 21 -24.87 -19.62 -28.35
C PHE A 21 -23.36 -19.60 -28.47
N ALA A 22 -22.70 -20.69 -28.11
CA ALA A 22 -21.24 -20.82 -28.21
C ALA A 22 -20.74 -20.63 -29.66
N HIS A 23 -21.44 -21.26 -30.63
CA HIS A 23 -21.16 -21.08 -32.06
C HIS A 23 -21.37 -19.61 -32.49
N LEU A 24 -22.48 -19.00 -32.14
CA LEU A 24 -22.75 -17.60 -32.50
C LEU A 24 -21.72 -16.62 -31.88
N ASN A 25 -21.31 -16.90 -30.65
CA ASN A 25 -20.27 -16.09 -29.98
C ASN A 25 -18.91 -16.26 -30.66
N ASP A 26 -18.43 -17.49 -30.78
CA ASP A 26 -17.05 -17.74 -31.15
C ASP A 26 -16.84 -17.61 -32.68
N ASP A 27 -17.71 -18.19 -33.47
CA ASP A 27 -17.54 -18.25 -34.94
C ASP A 27 -18.12 -17.03 -35.65
N VAL A 28 -19.33 -16.62 -35.27
CA VAL A 28 -20.03 -15.53 -35.97
C VAL A 28 -19.58 -14.17 -35.41
N LEU A 29 -19.80 -13.92 -34.11
CA LEU A 29 -19.47 -12.62 -33.54
C LEU A 29 -17.94 -12.33 -33.62
N PHE A 30 -17.12 -13.18 -33.03
CA PHE A 30 -15.67 -12.96 -33.04
C PHE A 30 -14.98 -13.45 -34.32
N GLY A 31 -15.45 -14.54 -34.93
CA GLY A 31 -14.84 -15.09 -36.13
C GLY A 31 -15.13 -14.31 -37.40
N GLU A 32 -16.33 -13.71 -37.53
CA GLU A 32 -16.75 -12.98 -38.72
C GLU A 32 -16.89 -11.46 -38.44
N VAL A 33 -17.78 -11.04 -37.51
CA VAL A 33 -18.14 -9.63 -37.33
C VAL A 33 -16.95 -8.80 -36.81
N TRP A 34 -16.19 -9.33 -35.86
CA TRP A 34 -14.98 -8.65 -35.36
C TRP A 34 -13.84 -8.62 -36.39
N ASN A 35 -13.81 -9.53 -37.33
CA ASN A 35 -12.80 -9.58 -38.40
C ASN A 35 -13.25 -8.87 -39.69
N GLU A 36 -14.43 -8.29 -39.72
CA GLU A 36 -14.88 -7.45 -40.84
C GLU A 36 -14.00 -6.16 -40.88
N GLU A 37 -13.54 -5.75 -42.09
CA GLU A 37 -12.45 -4.76 -42.24
C GLU A 37 -12.90 -3.30 -42.41
N ALA A 38 -14.21 -3.04 -42.57
CA ALA A 38 -14.73 -1.67 -42.81
C ALA A 38 -14.50 -0.74 -41.60
N ILE A 39 -14.38 -1.31 -40.41
CA ILE A 39 -14.08 -0.59 -39.16
C ILE A 39 -12.91 -1.29 -38.49
N ASP A 40 -11.86 -0.51 -38.11
CA ASP A 40 -10.72 -1.07 -37.40
C ASP A 40 -11.06 -1.61 -36.01
N VAL A 41 -10.22 -2.50 -35.48
CA VAL A 41 -10.48 -3.20 -34.21
C VAL A 41 -10.53 -2.22 -33.03
N LYS A 42 -9.71 -1.17 -33.04
CA LYS A 42 -9.71 -0.13 -32.00
C LYS A 42 -11.09 0.56 -31.93
N THR A 43 -11.61 0.94 -33.10
CA THR A 43 -12.94 1.55 -33.22
C THR A 43 -14.05 0.59 -32.76
N LYS A 44 -13.97 -0.69 -33.10
CA LYS A 44 -14.91 -1.72 -32.62
C LYS A 44 -14.90 -1.85 -31.10
N CYS A 45 -13.72 -1.83 -30.48
CA CYS A 45 -13.57 -1.83 -29.03
C CYS A 45 -14.26 -0.61 -28.39
N ILE A 46 -14.06 0.58 -28.96
CA ILE A 46 -14.68 1.83 -28.47
C ILE A 46 -16.21 1.73 -28.56
N ILE A 47 -16.73 1.32 -29.71
CA ILE A 47 -18.17 1.14 -29.93
C ILE A 47 -18.76 0.16 -28.90
N THR A 48 -18.07 -0.95 -28.65
CA THR A 48 -18.53 -1.97 -27.70
C THR A 48 -18.57 -1.43 -26.28
N VAL A 49 -17.52 -0.75 -25.82
CA VAL A 49 -17.47 -0.12 -24.49
C VAL A 49 -18.59 0.90 -24.32
N VAL A 50 -18.81 1.79 -25.31
CA VAL A 50 -19.88 2.79 -25.27
C VAL A 50 -21.26 2.13 -25.29
N SER A 51 -21.44 1.06 -26.06
CA SER A 51 -22.71 0.31 -26.13
C SER A 51 -23.06 -0.36 -24.80
N LEU A 52 -22.08 -0.99 -24.14
CA LEU A 52 -22.25 -1.60 -22.81
C LEU A 52 -22.57 -0.53 -21.76
N MET A 53 -21.83 0.58 -21.77
CA MET A 53 -22.10 1.73 -20.90
C MET A 53 -23.52 2.26 -21.09
N ALA A 54 -23.96 2.45 -22.34
CA ALA A 54 -25.29 2.93 -22.67
C ALA A 54 -26.38 1.97 -22.19
N SER A 55 -26.16 0.67 -22.33
CA SER A 55 -27.05 -0.38 -21.87
C SER A 55 -27.07 -0.57 -20.35
N GLY A 56 -26.15 0.07 -19.61
CA GLY A 56 -26.04 -0.06 -18.15
C GLY A 56 -25.36 -1.35 -17.70
N ILE A 57 -24.67 -2.04 -18.61
CA ILE A 57 -23.85 -3.21 -18.30
C ILE A 57 -22.50 -2.71 -17.77
N THR A 58 -22.30 -2.84 -16.46
CA THR A 58 -21.12 -2.33 -15.76
C THR A 58 -20.46 -3.39 -14.87
N ASP A 59 -20.68 -4.64 -15.17
CA ASP A 59 -20.12 -5.83 -14.53
C ASP A 59 -18.77 -6.26 -15.17
N SER A 60 -18.39 -7.51 -14.95
CA SER A 60 -17.16 -8.08 -15.50
C SER A 60 -17.08 -8.08 -17.03
N SER A 61 -18.24 -8.07 -17.71
CA SER A 61 -18.29 -8.00 -19.17
C SER A 61 -17.72 -6.68 -19.69
N LEU A 62 -18.08 -5.56 -19.03
CA LEU A 62 -17.47 -4.26 -19.35
C LEU A 62 -15.96 -4.26 -19.07
N GLY A 63 -15.53 -4.83 -17.93
CA GLY A 63 -14.11 -4.94 -17.58
C GLY A 63 -13.30 -5.65 -18.67
N TYR A 64 -13.80 -6.76 -19.18
CA TYR A 64 -13.18 -7.47 -20.30
C TYR A 64 -13.03 -6.58 -21.54
N HIS A 65 -14.09 -5.86 -21.94
CA HIS A 65 -14.05 -5.01 -23.14
C HIS A 65 -13.19 -3.76 -22.95
N LEU A 66 -13.06 -3.22 -21.74
CA LEU A 66 -12.11 -2.17 -21.41
C LEU A 66 -10.65 -2.66 -21.53
N GLN A 67 -10.34 -3.86 -21.01
CA GLN A 67 -9.01 -4.48 -21.20
C GLN A 67 -8.70 -4.71 -22.68
N ASN A 68 -9.68 -5.20 -23.44
CA ASN A 68 -9.55 -5.41 -24.87
C ASN A 68 -9.30 -4.09 -25.62
N ALA A 69 -9.99 -3.00 -25.23
CA ALA A 69 -9.76 -1.68 -25.79
C ALA A 69 -8.32 -1.18 -25.54
N LYS A 70 -7.80 -1.35 -24.33
CA LYS A 70 -6.41 -1.04 -24.00
C LYS A 70 -5.42 -1.87 -24.85
N ALA A 71 -5.64 -3.17 -24.96
CA ALA A 71 -4.79 -4.08 -25.74
C ALA A 71 -4.75 -3.71 -27.24
N HIS A 72 -5.83 -3.13 -27.78
CA HIS A 72 -5.91 -2.66 -29.16
C HIS A 72 -5.63 -1.16 -29.33
N GLY A 73 -4.88 -0.56 -28.38
CA GLY A 73 -4.26 0.75 -28.52
C GLY A 73 -5.18 1.94 -28.20
N VAL A 74 -6.27 1.74 -27.46
CA VAL A 74 -6.99 2.88 -26.86
C VAL A 74 -6.16 3.41 -25.69
N THR A 75 -5.76 4.68 -25.78
CA THR A 75 -4.93 5.32 -24.73
C THR A 75 -5.76 5.75 -23.53
N LYS A 76 -5.08 6.10 -22.44
CA LYS A 76 -5.70 6.63 -21.22
C LYS A 76 -6.47 7.93 -21.50
N GLU A 77 -5.89 8.81 -22.29
CA GLU A 77 -6.49 10.09 -22.68
C GLU A 77 -7.72 9.88 -23.56
N GLU A 78 -7.64 8.94 -24.52
CA GLU A 78 -8.75 8.59 -25.39
C GLU A 78 -9.92 7.99 -24.60
N ILE A 79 -9.67 7.00 -23.75
CA ILE A 79 -10.78 6.37 -23.00
C ILE A 79 -11.43 7.35 -22.02
N ALA A 80 -10.64 8.24 -21.40
CA ALA A 80 -11.18 9.29 -20.54
C ALA A 80 -12.08 10.25 -21.32
N ALA A 81 -11.65 10.71 -22.50
CA ALA A 81 -12.45 11.58 -23.36
C ALA A 81 -13.73 10.87 -23.87
N ILE A 82 -13.63 9.60 -24.28
CA ILE A 82 -14.77 8.78 -24.76
C ILE A 82 -15.81 8.63 -23.67
N ILE A 83 -15.42 8.20 -22.46
CA ILE A 83 -16.35 8.04 -21.33
C ILE A 83 -16.97 9.38 -20.94
N THR A 84 -16.18 10.45 -20.89
CA THR A 84 -16.69 11.79 -20.58
C THR A 84 -17.74 12.23 -21.60
N HIS A 85 -17.45 12.09 -22.89
CA HIS A 85 -18.40 12.43 -23.95
C HIS A 85 -19.68 11.58 -23.85
N ALA A 86 -19.54 10.26 -23.76
CA ALA A 86 -20.68 9.35 -23.65
C ALA A 86 -21.56 9.66 -22.43
N THR A 87 -20.97 10.06 -21.30
CA THR A 87 -21.68 10.41 -20.06
C THR A 87 -22.73 11.48 -20.27
N MET A 88 -22.49 12.44 -21.17
CA MET A 88 -23.44 13.51 -21.47
C MET A 88 -24.73 13.01 -22.12
N TYR A 89 -24.68 11.83 -22.77
CA TYR A 89 -25.83 11.22 -23.45
C TYR A 89 -26.50 10.10 -22.66
N VAL A 90 -25.72 9.40 -21.80
CA VAL A 90 -26.22 8.20 -21.10
C VAL A 90 -26.36 8.37 -19.59
N GLY A 91 -25.89 9.50 -19.05
CA GLY A 91 -26.06 9.90 -17.66
C GLY A 91 -24.86 9.63 -16.74
N TRP A 92 -24.67 10.51 -15.76
CA TRP A 92 -23.54 10.55 -14.83
C TRP A 92 -23.30 9.25 -14.03
N PRO A 93 -24.33 8.56 -13.49
CA PRO A 93 -24.10 7.33 -12.74
C PRO A 93 -23.39 6.25 -13.54
N LYS A 94 -23.71 6.12 -14.84
CA LYS A 94 -23.04 5.17 -15.74
C LYS A 94 -21.60 5.59 -16.01
N GLY A 95 -21.34 6.89 -16.22
CA GLY A 95 -19.99 7.43 -16.37
C GLY A 95 -19.10 7.08 -15.18
N TRP A 96 -19.57 7.33 -13.98
CA TRP A 96 -18.84 6.98 -12.75
C TRP A 96 -18.55 5.48 -12.63
N ALA A 97 -19.51 4.63 -13.00
CA ALA A 97 -19.32 3.19 -12.95
C ALA A 97 -18.23 2.72 -13.91
N VAL A 98 -18.22 3.25 -15.15
CA VAL A 98 -17.21 2.91 -16.16
C VAL A 98 -15.84 3.49 -15.79
N PHE A 99 -15.77 4.74 -15.27
CA PHE A 99 -14.51 5.34 -14.84
C PHE A 99 -13.83 4.58 -13.71
N ARG A 100 -14.57 4.00 -12.78
CA ARG A 100 -13.97 3.16 -11.72
C ARG A 100 -13.17 2.01 -12.31
N GLN A 101 -13.75 1.27 -13.28
CA GLN A 101 -13.06 0.16 -13.92
C GLN A 101 -11.97 0.63 -14.89
N ALA A 102 -12.22 1.66 -15.68
CA ALA A 102 -11.24 2.20 -16.62
C ALA A 102 -9.99 2.70 -15.88
N ARG A 103 -10.15 3.37 -14.73
CA ARG A 103 -9.03 3.82 -13.91
C ARG A 103 -8.13 2.67 -13.43
N GLU A 104 -8.69 1.55 -13.06
CA GLU A 104 -7.93 0.36 -12.66
C GLU A 104 -7.15 -0.23 -13.84
N ILE A 105 -7.77 -0.27 -15.02
CA ILE A 105 -7.19 -0.88 -16.23
C ILE A 105 -6.10 0.01 -16.87
N TRP A 106 -6.34 1.33 -16.98
CA TRP A 106 -5.37 2.28 -17.52
C TRP A 106 -4.47 2.93 -16.46
N ASN A 107 -4.54 2.50 -15.23
CA ASN A 107 -3.44 2.78 -14.33
C ASN A 107 -2.20 2.15 -14.98
N GLU A 108 -1.38 2.97 -15.62
CA GLU A 108 0.03 2.67 -15.73
C GLU A 108 0.44 2.42 -14.30
N GLU A 109 1.09 1.31 -14.05
CA GLU A 109 1.50 0.89 -12.72
C GLU A 109 1.78 2.10 -11.84
N THR A 110 0.83 2.47 -10.98
CA THR A 110 1.24 3.11 -9.75
C THR A 110 2.23 2.10 -9.20
N PRO A 111 3.54 2.41 -9.10
CA PRO A 111 4.51 1.44 -8.60
C PRO A 111 3.87 0.87 -7.35
N ALA A 112 3.80 -0.44 -7.26
CA ALA A 112 3.14 -1.11 -6.14
C ALA A 112 3.64 -0.38 -4.90
N LEU A 113 2.71 0.19 -4.11
CA LEU A 113 3.07 1.01 -2.96
C LEU A 113 4.18 0.29 -2.22
N SER A 114 5.29 0.98 -1.98
CA SER A 114 6.37 0.38 -1.20
C SER A 114 5.80 -0.11 0.13
N GLU A 115 6.43 -1.07 0.77
CA GLU A 115 5.99 -1.55 2.09
C GLU A 115 5.93 -0.38 3.11
N LYS A 116 6.82 0.59 2.97
CA LYS A 116 6.78 1.86 3.72
C LYS A 116 5.48 2.63 3.46
N ASP A 117 5.08 2.81 2.20
CA ASP A 117 3.88 3.56 1.85
C ASP A 117 2.61 2.84 2.30
N LYS A 118 2.60 1.51 2.17
CA LYS A 118 1.49 0.67 2.68
C LYS A 118 1.35 0.86 4.18
N TYR A 119 2.46 0.81 4.92
CA TYR A 119 2.46 1.01 6.37
C TYR A 119 2.07 2.44 6.74
N GLN A 120 2.56 3.48 6.02
CA GLN A 120 2.15 4.87 6.23
C GLN A 120 0.63 5.05 6.16
N ASN A 121 -0.04 4.32 5.28
CA ASN A 121 -1.50 4.37 5.15
C ASN A 121 -2.26 3.72 6.33
N THR A 122 -1.57 3.02 7.23
CA THR A 122 -2.15 2.38 8.42
C THR A 122 -1.96 3.19 9.71
N ILE A 123 -1.11 4.22 9.69
CA ILE A 123 -0.79 5.04 10.86
C ILE A 123 -1.15 6.51 10.64
N PHE A 124 -1.42 7.22 11.72
CA PHE A 124 -1.81 8.64 11.66
C PHE A 124 -0.61 9.58 11.52
N PHE A 125 0.47 9.32 12.25
CA PHE A 125 1.67 10.16 12.24
C PHE A 125 2.56 9.83 11.04
N PRO A 126 3.29 10.83 10.48
CA PRO A 126 4.21 10.58 9.38
C PRO A 126 5.35 9.65 9.80
N ILE A 127 5.78 8.76 8.91
CA ILE A 127 6.97 7.93 9.10
C ILE A 127 8.24 8.79 9.13
N GLY A 128 8.28 9.83 8.30
CA GLY A 128 9.42 10.73 8.21
C GLY A 128 10.53 10.25 7.29
N ASP A 129 11.70 10.87 7.47
CA ASP A 129 12.90 10.62 6.68
C ASP A 129 13.73 9.46 7.25
N PRO A 130 14.61 8.82 6.44
CA PRO A 130 15.59 7.87 6.96
C PRO A 130 16.37 8.45 8.16
N ASN A 131 16.51 7.68 9.21
CA ASN A 131 17.17 8.10 10.45
C ASN A 131 18.70 7.98 10.36
N ASP A 132 19.28 8.57 9.30
CA ASP A 132 20.69 8.41 8.94
C ASP A 132 21.65 8.95 10.02
N ALA A 133 21.28 10.01 10.71
CA ALA A 133 22.09 10.61 11.75
C ALA A 133 22.36 9.66 12.94
N PHE A 134 21.45 8.74 13.19
CA PHE A 134 21.53 7.76 14.27
C PHE A 134 21.68 6.32 13.77
N ALA A 135 21.82 6.09 12.45
CA ALA A 135 21.83 4.76 11.84
C ALA A 135 22.83 3.79 12.49
N LYS A 136 23.99 4.28 12.94
CA LYS A 136 25.02 3.49 13.65
C LYS A 136 24.56 2.88 14.99
N TYR A 137 23.45 3.34 15.51
CA TYR A 137 22.87 2.86 16.77
C TYR A 137 21.65 1.96 16.55
N PHE A 138 21.40 1.55 15.29
CA PHE A 138 20.28 0.70 14.93
C PHE A 138 20.77 -0.51 14.14
N VAL A 139 20.10 -1.64 14.32
CA VAL A 139 20.18 -2.79 13.44
C VAL A 139 18.95 -2.75 12.54
N GLY A 140 19.14 -2.63 11.22
CA GLY A 140 18.04 -2.45 10.24
C GLY A 140 17.69 -0.99 9.98
N GLN A 141 16.67 -0.76 9.18
CA GLN A 141 16.25 0.58 8.76
C GLN A 141 15.23 1.18 9.72
N SER A 142 15.47 2.41 10.12
CA SER A 142 14.53 3.22 10.89
C SER A 142 14.31 4.59 10.24
N TYR A 143 13.22 5.24 10.64
CA TYR A 143 12.81 6.56 10.16
C TYR A 143 12.46 7.45 11.35
N LEU A 144 12.58 8.76 11.16
CA LEU A 144 12.32 9.75 12.19
C LEU A 144 11.49 10.91 11.63
N ALA A 145 10.39 11.21 12.30
CA ALA A 145 9.57 12.39 12.01
C ALA A 145 9.45 13.25 13.27
N PRO A 146 9.85 14.54 13.24
CA PRO A 146 9.56 15.46 14.32
C PRO A 146 8.05 15.75 14.36
N ILE A 147 7.45 15.58 15.53
CA ILE A 147 6.02 15.86 15.77
C ILE A 147 5.89 17.18 16.56
N SER A 148 6.75 17.38 17.54
CA SER A 148 6.86 18.61 18.30
C SER A 148 8.33 18.85 18.66
N THR A 149 8.79 20.09 18.52
CA THR A 149 10.17 20.49 18.84
C THR A 149 10.26 21.71 19.76
N GLU A 150 9.12 22.21 20.24
CA GLU A 150 9.06 23.45 21.04
C GLU A 150 9.04 23.16 22.54
N GLN A 151 7.86 22.95 23.13
CA GLN A 151 7.72 22.79 24.59
C GLN A 151 8.19 21.41 25.08
N VAL A 152 7.81 20.37 24.34
CA VAL A 152 8.20 18.98 24.60
C VAL A 152 8.65 18.38 23.27
N ALA A 153 9.85 17.85 23.24
CA ALA A 153 10.34 17.14 22.07
C ALA A 153 9.62 15.80 21.92
N ILE A 154 8.93 15.64 20.79
CA ILE A 154 8.19 14.43 20.44
C ILE A 154 8.57 14.04 19.02
N PHE A 155 9.02 12.81 18.84
CA PHE A 155 9.36 12.25 17.55
C PHE A 155 8.57 10.98 17.30
N ASN A 156 8.04 10.80 16.09
CA ASN A 156 7.60 9.49 15.66
C ASN A 156 8.80 8.71 15.15
N VAL A 157 9.17 7.65 15.85
CA VAL A 157 10.25 6.73 15.46
C VAL A 157 9.61 5.50 14.84
N THR A 158 9.92 5.23 13.58
CA THR A 158 9.38 4.10 12.84
C THR A 158 10.49 3.12 12.49
N PHE A 159 10.23 1.85 12.68
CA PHE A 159 11.13 0.73 12.49
C PHE A 159 10.58 -0.21 11.43
N GLU A 160 11.40 -0.60 10.45
CA GLU A 160 11.08 -1.70 9.56
C GLU A 160 11.03 -3.04 10.31
N PRO A 161 10.38 -4.08 9.77
CA PRO A 161 10.38 -5.41 10.37
C PRO A 161 11.78 -5.87 10.76
N GLY A 162 11.96 -6.26 12.01
CA GLY A 162 13.25 -6.70 12.54
C GLY A 162 14.21 -5.60 12.96
N CYS A 163 13.92 -4.34 12.68
CA CYS A 163 14.76 -3.22 13.09
C CYS A 163 14.63 -2.93 14.60
N ARG A 164 15.76 -2.66 15.24
CA ARG A 164 15.84 -2.34 16.67
C ARG A 164 16.98 -1.38 16.94
N ASN A 165 16.86 -0.56 17.97
CA ASN A 165 17.99 0.25 18.43
C ASN A 165 18.90 -0.56 19.37
N ASN A 166 20.09 -0.02 19.60
CA ASN A 166 21.03 -0.53 20.58
C ASN A 166 20.50 -0.34 22.00
N TRP A 167 21.06 -1.05 22.95
CA TRP A 167 20.94 -0.71 24.35
C TRP A 167 21.38 0.73 24.55
N HIS A 168 20.63 1.50 25.34
CA HIS A 168 20.94 2.90 25.62
C HIS A 168 20.33 3.33 26.96
N THR A 169 20.81 4.48 27.44
CA THR A 169 20.35 5.05 28.71
C THR A 169 20.12 6.54 28.51
N HIS A 170 18.97 7.02 28.94
CA HIS A 170 18.70 8.46 29.09
C HIS A 170 19.09 8.87 30.51
N HIS A 171 20.23 9.53 30.64
CA HIS A 171 20.72 9.99 31.94
C HIS A 171 20.06 11.30 32.35
N ALA A 172 19.80 11.47 33.64
CA ALA A 172 19.46 12.74 34.26
C ALA A 172 19.80 12.72 35.75
N LYS A 173 20.07 13.89 36.31
CA LYS A 173 20.29 14.09 37.74
C LYS A 173 18.97 14.10 38.51
N SER A 174 17.93 14.73 37.93
CA SER A 174 16.56 14.69 38.42
C SER A 174 15.57 14.81 37.27
N GLY A 175 14.38 14.25 37.39
CA GLY A 175 13.44 14.12 36.27
C GLY A 175 14.02 13.27 35.13
N GLY A 176 13.78 13.65 33.90
CA GLY A 176 14.35 12.98 32.71
C GLY A 176 13.74 11.62 32.42
N GLY A 177 14.40 10.88 31.52
CA GLY A 177 13.92 9.62 30.97
C GLY A 177 13.12 9.81 29.69
N GLN A 178 12.36 8.80 29.31
CA GLN A 178 11.62 8.80 28.05
C GLN A 178 10.24 8.16 28.24
N MET A 179 9.26 8.62 27.50
CA MET A 179 7.97 7.92 27.37
C MET A 179 7.80 7.44 25.93
N LEU A 180 7.42 6.19 25.76
CA LEU A 180 7.08 5.61 24.46
C LEU A 180 5.58 5.39 24.40
N ILE A 181 4.95 5.82 23.29
CA ILE A 181 3.53 5.59 23.02
C ILE A 181 3.43 4.88 21.67
N CYS A 182 3.07 3.60 21.65
CA CYS A 182 2.89 2.87 20.40
C CYS A 182 1.71 3.44 19.61
N VAL A 183 1.96 3.82 18.35
CA VAL A 183 0.97 4.41 17.44
C VAL A 183 0.74 3.58 16.18
N GLY A 184 1.49 2.49 15.98
CA GLY A 184 1.28 1.59 14.85
C GLY A 184 2.14 0.35 14.88
N GLY A 185 1.65 -0.72 14.27
CA GLY A 185 2.36 -1.98 14.15
C GLY A 185 2.56 -2.72 15.48
N ARG A 186 3.63 -3.52 15.56
CA ARG A 186 3.97 -4.34 16.72
C ARG A 186 5.47 -4.30 16.97
N GLY A 187 5.88 -4.08 18.21
CA GLY A 187 7.27 -4.02 18.61
C GLY A 187 7.49 -4.43 20.06
N TYR A 188 8.69 -4.20 20.53
CA TYR A 188 9.09 -4.57 21.88
C TYR A 188 9.86 -3.43 22.56
N TYR A 189 9.72 -3.35 23.86
CA TYR A 189 10.58 -2.63 24.80
C TYR A 189 11.18 -3.63 25.77
N GLN A 190 12.44 -3.44 26.13
CA GLN A 190 13.07 -4.25 27.19
C GLN A 190 14.02 -3.41 28.05
N GLU A 191 13.84 -3.51 29.35
CA GLU A 191 14.79 -3.02 30.35
C GLU A 191 15.87 -4.07 30.60
N TRP A 192 17.11 -3.64 30.83
CA TRP A 192 18.21 -4.55 31.09
C TRP A 192 17.93 -5.48 32.26
N GLY A 193 18.11 -6.78 32.01
CA GLY A 193 17.87 -7.83 33.01
C GLY A 193 16.39 -8.20 33.25
N LYS A 194 15.46 -7.63 32.47
CA LYS A 194 14.04 -7.96 32.52
C LYS A 194 13.58 -8.64 31.23
N GLU A 195 12.39 -9.22 31.24
CA GLU A 195 11.75 -9.73 30.03
C GLU A 195 11.30 -8.59 29.12
N ALA A 196 11.25 -8.86 27.81
CA ALA A 196 10.74 -7.90 26.84
C ALA A 196 9.21 -7.75 26.97
N VAL A 197 8.74 -6.51 26.86
CA VAL A 197 7.33 -6.14 26.88
C VAL A 197 6.88 -5.87 25.46
N GLU A 198 5.83 -6.57 25.00
CA GLU A 198 5.24 -6.32 23.69
C GLU A 198 4.51 -4.96 23.68
N MET A 199 4.67 -4.24 22.58
CA MET A 199 4.03 -2.95 22.34
C MET A 199 3.14 -3.04 21.10
N THR A 200 1.86 -2.74 21.30
CA THR A 200 0.84 -2.60 20.26
C THR A 200 0.18 -1.22 20.36
N PRO A 201 -0.54 -0.74 19.35
CA PRO A 201 -1.16 0.59 19.39
C PRO A 201 -1.95 0.86 20.67
N GLY A 202 -1.59 1.96 21.35
CA GLY A 202 -2.13 2.34 22.66
C GLY A 202 -1.28 1.90 23.86
N THR A 203 -0.26 1.05 23.68
CA THR A 203 0.68 0.73 24.76
C THR A 203 1.53 1.96 25.09
N VAL A 204 1.65 2.25 26.39
CA VAL A 204 2.48 3.34 26.91
C VAL A 204 3.53 2.77 27.86
N ILE A 205 4.80 3.07 27.60
CA ILE A 205 5.94 2.71 28.46
C ILE A 205 6.53 3.99 29.05
N ASN A 206 6.58 4.07 30.37
CA ASN A 206 7.29 5.14 31.08
C ASN A 206 8.67 4.62 31.49
N ILE A 207 9.71 5.20 30.93
CA ILE A 207 11.10 4.82 31.17
C ILE A 207 11.76 5.88 32.07
N PRO A 208 12.03 5.58 33.34
CA PRO A 208 12.72 6.50 34.22
C PRO A 208 14.15 6.84 33.70
N ALA A 209 14.67 7.98 34.08
CA ALA A 209 16.07 8.29 33.82
C ALA A 209 17.00 7.21 34.42
N ASN A 210 18.16 7.04 33.79
CA ASN A 210 19.22 6.11 34.20
C ASN A 210 18.86 4.61 34.06
N VAL A 211 17.78 4.29 33.37
CA VAL A 211 17.40 2.91 33.05
C VAL A 211 17.98 2.50 31.68
N LYS A 212 18.81 1.46 31.68
CA LYS A 212 19.32 0.86 30.43
C LYS A 212 18.22 0.05 29.76
N HIS A 213 17.93 0.35 28.50
CA HIS A 213 16.84 -0.29 27.75
C HIS A 213 17.10 -0.28 26.24
N TRP A 214 16.27 -0.99 25.52
CA TRP A 214 16.15 -0.91 24.06
C TRP A 214 14.68 -1.04 23.65
N HIS A 215 14.36 -0.65 22.41
CA HIS A 215 13.08 -0.87 21.77
C HIS A 215 13.24 -1.05 20.26
N GLY A 216 12.25 -1.68 19.62
CA GLY A 216 12.29 -1.96 18.19
C GLY A 216 11.08 -2.74 17.70
N ALA A 217 11.03 -2.95 16.40
CA ALA A 217 9.98 -3.72 15.73
C ALA A 217 10.02 -5.20 16.12
N ALA A 218 8.90 -5.89 16.01
CA ALA A 218 8.87 -7.34 15.99
C ALA A 218 9.46 -7.87 14.67
N PRO A 219 9.95 -9.12 14.61
CA PRO A 219 10.63 -9.65 13.42
C PRO A 219 9.84 -9.54 12.10
N GLY A 220 8.52 -9.68 12.16
CA GLY A 220 7.64 -9.65 10.97
C GLY A 220 6.69 -8.45 10.90
N SER A 221 6.90 -7.40 11.67
CA SER A 221 5.98 -6.26 11.72
C SER A 221 6.72 -4.94 11.65
N TRP A 222 6.20 -3.98 10.94
CA TRP A 222 6.51 -2.58 11.14
C TRP A 222 6.12 -2.15 12.56
N PHE A 223 6.78 -1.15 13.09
CA PHE A 223 6.51 -0.61 14.41
C PHE A 223 6.73 0.90 14.44
N SER A 224 5.79 1.65 15.00
CA SER A 224 5.95 3.08 15.23
C SER A 224 5.52 3.45 16.64
N HIS A 225 6.34 4.28 17.27
CA HIS A 225 5.99 4.88 18.55
C HIS A 225 6.37 6.35 18.61
N LEU A 226 5.62 7.13 19.37
CA LEU A 226 6.07 8.45 19.78
C LEU A 226 7.12 8.28 20.88
N ALA A 227 8.28 8.86 20.66
CA ALA A 227 9.31 9.07 21.66
C ALA A 227 9.12 10.46 22.24
N VAL A 228 8.73 10.54 23.50
CA VAL A 228 8.55 11.79 24.24
C VAL A 228 9.71 11.95 25.20
N GLU A 229 10.49 13.03 25.04
CA GLU A 229 11.57 13.33 25.97
C GLU A 229 11.00 13.99 27.23
N VAL A 230 11.28 13.38 28.38
CA VAL A 230 10.85 13.92 29.67
C VAL A 230 11.87 14.95 30.14
N ALA A 231 11.38 16.13 30.50
CA ALA A 231 12.24 17.19 31.00
C ALA A 231 13.01 16.77 32.27
N GLY A 232 14.30 17.09 32.33
CA GLY A 232 15.17 16.76 33.45
C GLY A 232 16.37 17.70 33.56
N GLU A 233 17.11 17.58 34.65
CA GLU A 233 18.34 18.32 34.91
C GLU A 233 19.56 17.50 34.46
N GLU A 234 20.52 18.14 33.81
CA GLU A 234 21.78 17.53 33.35
C GLU A 234 21.52 16.26 32.50
N THR A 235 20.61 16.36 31.53
CA THR A 235 20.21 15.23 30.67
C THR A 235 21.29 14.92 29.63
N SER A 236 21.49 13.62 29.36
CA SER A 236 22.33 13.13 28.25
C SER A 236 21.92 11.73 27.83
N ASN A 237 22.25 11.36 26.59
CA ASN A 237 21.95 10.03 26.05
C ASN A 237 23.26 9.25 25.88
N GLU A 238 23.29 8.03 26.37
CA GLU A 238 24.42 7.10 26.21
C GLU A 238 23.95 5.91 25.35
N TRP A 239 24.58 5.75 24.19
CA TRP A 239 24.41 4.59 23.33
C TRP A 239 25.42 3.52 23.67
N GLN A 240 24.97 2.30 23.79
CA GLN A 240 25.72 1.14 24.23
C GLN A 240 25.76 0.04 23.18
N GLU A 241 25.97 -1.22 23.57
CA GLU A 241 26.10 -2.34 22.68
C GLU A 241 24.79 -2.66 21.91
N PRO A 242 24.89 -3.25 20.72
CA PRO A 242 23.73 -3.77 20.00
C PRO A 242 23.01 -4.86 20.79
N VAL A 243 21.68 -4.94 20.60
CA VAL A 243 20.90 -6.12 21.04
C VAL A 243 21.31 -7.31 20.19
N SER A 244 21.74 -8.40 20.84
CA SER A 244 22.20 -9.59 20.13
C SER A 244 21.09 -10.23 19.29
N ASP A 245 21.46 -10.80 18.13
CA ASP A 245 20.49 -11.56 17.31
C ASP A 245 19.94 -12.79 18.06
N GLY A 246 20.73 -13.37 18.98
CA GLY A 246 20.31 -14.49 19.80
C GLY A 246 19.24 -14.12 20.83
N ASP A 247 19.30 -12.93 21.42
CA ASP A 247 18.27 -12.47 22.36
C ASP A 247 17.05 -11.94 21.61
N TYR A 248 17.25 -11.18 20.55
CA TYR A 248 16.16 -10.68 19.73
C TYR A 248 15.39 -11.82 19.03
N GLY A 249 16.06 -12.87 18.57
CA GLY A 249 15.44 -14.03 17.92
C GLY A 249 14.55 -14.89 18.85
N LYS A 250 14.55 -14.63 20.16
CA LYS A 250 13.61 -15.27 21.11
C LYS A 250 12.24 -14.60 21.14
N LEU A 251 12.13 -13.42 20.50
CA LEU A 251 10.90 -12.64 20.43
C LEU A 251 10.11 -13.08 19.18
N SER A 252 8.89 -13.48 19.34
CA SER A 252 8.04 -14.04 18.26
C SER A 252 6.86 -13.14 17.91
#